data_01a2508388a93a0a2264aa77e52af816
#
_entry.id   01a2508388a93a0a2264aa77e52af816
#
_cell.length_a   1.000
_cell.length_b   1.000
_cell.length_c   1.000
_cell.angle_alpha   90.00
_cell.angle_beta   90.00
_cell.angle_gamma   90.00
#
_symmetry.space_group_name_H-M   'P 1'
#
loop_
_entity.id
_entity.type
_entity.pdbx_description
1 polymer ?
#
loop_
_entity_poly.entity_id
_entity_poly.type
_entity_poly.pdbx_seq_one_letter_code
_entity_poly.pdbx_strand_id
1 'polypeptide(L)'
;MRTTIKVGALLAALLVVAVLVLVQDGERIIPEGEGRVELDVGEFEAFPLPDYAAAVISDGYKSYFIEVEPGIKIHVLEVGQGYPVYVQHGNPTTGLLYRKVAALLPLDRVRVIMPTMVGLGYSTKIAASEHTLDNHMRWMNRVLTTLELTEAVYAGQDWGGPVGMGALSLSPGVLKGAVVMNTGFRAPR
;
A
#
# COMPACT_ATOMS: atom_id res chain seq x y z
N MET A 1 45.96 -13.80 -28.81
CA MET A 1 45.70 -13.47 -27.40
C MET A 1 44.80 -12.23 -27.18
N ARG A 2 44.97 -11.10 -27.91
CA ARG A 2 44.15 -9.90 -27.74
C ARG A 2 42.65 -10.04 -28.13
N THR A 3 42.31 -10.91 -29.08
CA THR A 3 40.93 -11.11 -29.57
C THR A 3 40.09 -11.96 -28.61
N THR A 4 40.67 -12.96 -27.96
CA THR A 4 40.02 -13.85 -27.01
C THR A 4 39.63 -13.11 -25.72
N ILE A 5 40.48 -12.15 -25.28
CA ILE A 5 40.19 -11.30 -24.08
C ILE A 5 39.02 -10.35 -24.37
N LYS A 6 38.91 -9.79 -25.57
CA LYS A 6 37.80 -8.90 -25.96
C LYS A 6 36.47 -9.63 -26.03
N VAL A 7 36.45 -10.87 -26.53
CA VAL A 7 35.23 -11.70 -26.60
C VAL A 7 34.74 -12.08 -25.18
N GLY A 8 35.69 -12.48 -24.32
CA GLY A 8 35.37 -12.81 -22.92
C GLY A 8 34.79 -11.60 -22.13
N ALA A 9 35.37 -10.42 -22.31
CA ALA A 9 34.88 -9.18 -21.68
C ALA A 9 33.50 -8.80 -22.21
N LEU A 10 33.22 -8.97 -23.50
CA LEU A 10 31.91 -8.70 -24.09
C LEU A 10 30.83 -9.68 -23.57
N LEU A 11 31.16 -10.97 -23.47
CA LEU A 11 30.26 -11.98 -22.91
C LEU A 11 29.98 -11.74 -21.44
N ALA A 12 30.98 -11.34 -20.64
CA ALA A 12 30.80 -10.99 -19.24
C ALA A 12 29.91 -9.74 -19.08
N ALA A 13 30.11 -8.71 -19.90
CA ALA A 13 29.28 -7.51 -19.92
C ALA A 13 27.84 -7.82 -20.31
N LEU A 14 27.61 -8.67 -21.33
CA LEU A 14 26.26 -9.11 -21.72
C LEU A 14 25.58 -9.94 -20.64
N LEU A 15 26.34 -10.78 -19.93
CA LEU A 15 25.79 -11.54 -18.79
C LEU A 15 25.39 -10.65 -17.63
N VAL A 16 26.20 -9.63 -17.31
CA VAL A 16 25.88 -8.64 -16.28
C VAL A 16 24.64 -7.83 -16.66
N VAL A 17 24.55 -7.38 -17.92
CA VAL A 17 23.36 -6.67 -18.43
C VAL A 17 22.12 -7.57 -18.38
N ALA A 18 22.22 -8.83 -18.80
CA ALA A 18 21.12 -9.80 -18.75
C ALA A 18 20.68 -10.07 -17.31
N VAL A 19 21.61 -10.20 -16.36
CA VAL A 19 21.30 -10.36 -14.92
C VAL A 19 20.64 -9.08 -14.37
N LEU A 20 21.12 -7.90 -14.74
CA LEU A 20 20.52 -6.63 -14.32
C LEU A 20 19.11 -6.45 -14.90
N VAL A 21 18.88 -6.83 -16.16
CA VAL A 21 17.54 -6.80 -16.78
C VAL A 21 16.62 -7.81 -16.09
N LEU A 22 17.07 -9.04 -15.84
CA LEU A 22 16.30 -10.07 -15.13
C LEU A 22 15.97 -9.68 -13.68
N VAL A 23 16.84 -8.90 -13.02
CA VAL A 23 16.61 -8.38 -11.67
C VAL A 23 15.67 -7.17 -11.68
N GLN A 24 15.61 -6.40 -12.78
CA GLN A 24 14.71 -5.25 -12.91
C GLN A 24 13.29 -5.62 -13.35
N ASP A 25 13.11 -6.69 -14.12
CA ASP A 25 11.82 -7.19 -14.59
C ASP A 25 11.34 -8.38 -13.73
N GLY A 26 11.52 -8.29 -12.42
CA GLY A 26 10.97 -9.27 -11.49
C GLY A 26 9.45 -9.43 -11.70
N GLU A 27 9.00 -10.68 -11.83
CA GLU A 27 7.57 -10.98 -11.88
C GLU A 27 6.88 -10.42 -10.64
N ARG A 28 5.65 -9.91 -10.81
CA ARG A 28 4.82 -9.48 -9.69
C ARG A 28 4.55 -10.65 -8.76
N ILE A 29 4.78 -10.46 -7.47
CA ILE A 29 4.36 -11.42 -6.44
C ILE A 29 3.00 -10.96 -5.92
N ILE A 30 1.96 -11.65 -6.37
CA ILE A 30 0.57 -11.36 -6.01
C ILE A 30 0.22 -12.20 -4.79
N PRO A 31 -0.18 -11.57 -3.68
CA PRO A 31 -0.58 -12.32 -2.49
C PRO A 31 -1.91 -13.02 -2.72
N GLU A 32 -2.09 -14.16 -2.07
CA GLU A 32 -3.35 -14.89 -2.01
C GLU A 32 -3.95 -14.78 -0.62
N GLY A 33 -5.26 -14.60 -0.57
CA GLY A 33 -6.04 -14.62 0.66
C GLY A 33 -6.78 -15.94 0.83
N GLU A 34 -7.50 -16.07 1.93
CA GLU A 34 -8.32 -17.23 2.24
C GLU A 34 -9.66 -16.76 2.84
N GLY A 35 -10.75 -17.13 2.19
CA GLY A 35 -12.10 -16.75 2.62
C GLY A 35 -12.51 -15.35 2.15
N ARG A 36 -13.54 -14.81 2.79
CA ARG A 36 -14.18 -13.56 2.43
C ARG A 36 -14.42 -12.66 3.63
N VAL A 37 -14.33 -11.34 3.41
CA VAL A 37 -14.76 -10.29 4.34
C VAL A 37 -15.87 -9.50 3.69
N GLU A 38 -17.02 -9.44 4.37
CA GLU A 38 -18.15 -8.62 3.94
C GLU A 38 -18.06 -7.23 4.56
N LEU A 39 -18.20 -6.20 3.73
CA LEU A 39 -18.32 -4.80 4.09
C LEU A 39 -19.59 -4.23 3.45
N ASP A 40 -20.04 -3.06 3.91
CA ASP A 40 -21.24 -2.40 3.37
C ASP A 40 -21.14 -2.13 1.84
N VAL A 41 -19.93 -2.01 1.33
CA VAL A 41 -19.63 -1.71 -0.09
C VAL A 41 -19.34 -2.95 -0.95
N GLY A 42 -19.43 -4.15 -0.37
CA GLY A 42 -19.21 -5.41 -1.10
C GLY A 42 -18.37 -6.43 -0.35
N GLU A 43 -18.05 -7.50 -1.06
CA GLU A 43 -17.30 -8.65 -0.54
C GLU A 43 -15.86 -8.62 -1.06
N PHE A 44 -14.90 -8.84 -0.16
CA PHE A 44 -13.48 -8.79 -0.43
C PHE A 44 -12.78 -10.10 -0.05
N GLU A 45 -11.66 -10.41 -0.71
CA GLU A 45 -10.81 -11.55 -0.36
C GLU A 45 -10.17 -11.32 1.00
N ALA A 46 -10.45 -12.20 1.96
CA ALA A 46 -9.87 -12.12 3.31
C ALA A 46 -8.38 -12.51 3.29
N PHE A 47 -7.62 -11.92 4.20
CA PHE A 47 -6.22 -12.28 4.43
C PHE A 47 -6.00 -12.61 5.91
N PRO A 48 -5.94 -13.89 6.29
CA PRO A 48 -5.60 -14.28 7.64
C PRO A 48 -4.20 -13.78 7.99
N LEU A 49 -4.13 -12.91 9.01
CA LEU A 49 -2.84 -12.38 9.44
C LEU A 49 -1.96 -13.49 10.03
N PRO A 50 -0.65 -13.50 9.75
CA PRO A 50 0.28 -14.35 10.47
C PRO A 50 0.24 -14.09 11.98
N ASP A 51 0.52 -15.10 12.77
CA ASP A 51 0.43 -15.08 14.24
C ASP A 51 1.15 -13.88 14.89
N TYR A 52 2.34 -13.53 14.37
CA TYR A 52 3.10 -12.40 14.88
C TYR A 52 2.43 -11.04 14.65
N ALA A 53 1.63 -10.91 13.60
CA ALA A 53 0.88 -9.70 13.29
C ALA A 53 -0.46 -9.68 14.04
N ALA A 54 -1.14 -10.82 14.11
CA ALA A 54 -2.35 -10.99 14.88
C ALA A 54 -2.13 -10.73 16.39
N ALA A 55 -1.01 -11.18 16.93
CA ALA A 55 -0.66 -11.03 18.36
C ALA A 55 -0.47 -9.57 18.82
N VAL A 56 -0.35 -8.61 17.90
CA VAL A 56 -0.09 -7.19 18.25
C VAL A 56 -1.27 -6.26 17.96
N ILE A 57 -2.42 -6.81 17.59
CA ILE A 57 -3.69 -6.10 17.41
C ILE A 57 -4.77 -6.70 18.33
N SER A 58 -5.81 -5.92 18.61
CA SER A 58 -6.98 -6.40 19.36
C SER A 58 -7.95 -7.15 18.44
N ASP A 59 -8.97 -7.77 19.04
CA ASP A 59 -10.09 -8.34 18.30
C ASP A 59 -10.85 -7.27 17.51
N GLY A 60 -11.59 -7.70 16.49
CA GLY A 60 -12.44 -6.83 15.67
C GLY A 60 -11.77 -6.24 14.45
N TYR A 61 -10.47 -6.50 14.21
CA TYR A 61 -9.83 -6.12 12.96
C TYR A 61 -10.33 -6.99 11.81
N LYS A 62 -10.63 -6.33 10.69
CA LYS A 62 -10.80 -6.95 9.39
C LYS A 62 -9.49 -6.83 8.62
N SER A 63 -9.08 -7.91 7.96
CA SER A 63 -7.86 -7.99 7.17
C SER A 63 -8.22 -8.56 5.81
N TYR A 64 -8.03 -7.79 4.73
CA TYR A 64 -8.50 -8.15 3.40
C TYR A 64 -7.70 -7.47 2.29
N PHE A 65 -7.91 -7.92 1.05
CA PHE A 65 -7.33 -7.32 -0.15
C PHE A 65 -8.35 -6.53 -0.94
N ILE A 66 -7.89 -5.40 -1.49
CA ILE A 66 -8.57 -4.67 -2.58
C ILE A 66 -7.69 -4.82 -3.82
N GLU A 67 -8.22 -5.43 -4.87
CA GLU A 67 -7.57 -5.45 -6.18
C GLU A 67 -7.86 -4.13 -6.89
N VAL A 68 -6.83 -3.28 -6.99
CA VAL A 68 -6.93 -1.91 -7.55
C VAL A 68 -6.66 -1.84 -9.04
N GLU A 69 -5.95 -2.84 -9.57
CA GLU A 69 -5.70 -3.13 -10.98
C GLU A 69 -5.48 -4.65 -11.12
N PRO A 70 -5.62 -5.25 -12.33
CA PRO A 70 -5.32 -6.66 -12.53
C PRO A 70 -3.92 -7.03 -12.01
N GLY A 71 -3.89 -7.91 -11.01
CA GLY A 71 -2.64 -8.36 -10.37
C GLY A 71 -2.03 -7.38 -9.37
N ILE A 72 -2.70 -6.28 -9.02
CA ILE A 72 -2.28 -5.35 -7.96
C ILE A 72 -3.28 -5.39 -6.82
N LYS A 73 -2.97 -6.15 -5.79
CA LYS A 73 -3.75 -6.25 -4.55
C LYS A 73 -3.12 -5.42 -3.45
N ILE A 74 -3.91 -4.59 -2.81
CA ILE A 74 -3.55 -3.80 -1.63
C ILE A 74 -4.14 -4.47 -0.40
N HIS A 75 -3.27 -4.80 0.55
CA HIS A 75 -3.70 -5.27 1.85
C HIS A 75 -4.23 -4.11 2.68
N VAL A 76 -5.40 -4.30 3.26
CA VAL A 76 -6.06 -3.34 4.15
C VAL A 76 -6.32 -3.97 5.50
N LEU A 77 -5.89 -3.29 6.56
CA LEU A 77 -6.39 -3.52 7.91
C LEU A 77 -7.47 -2.49 8.21
N GLU A 78 -8.55 -2.93 8.83
CA GLU A 78 -9.65 -2.08 9.18
C GLU A 78 -10.21 -2.45 10.55
N VAL A 79 -10.57 -1.45 11.35
CA VAL A 79 -11.18 -1.67 12.66
C VAL A 79 -12.15 -0.54 13.01
N GLY A 80 -13.19 -0.88 13.77
CA GLY A 80 -14.22 0.07 14.22
C GLY A 80 -15.32 0.28 13.18
N GLN A 81 -16.19 1.23 13.45
CA GLN A 81 -17.37 1.57 12.63
C GLN A 81 -17.68 3.06 12.71
N GLY A 82 -18.46 3.58 11.75
CA GLY A 82 -18.89 4.97 11.71
C GLY A 82 -17.96 5.86 10.88
N TYR A 83 -17.54 7.00 11.44
CA TYR A 83 -16.83 8.04 10.70
C TYR A 83 -15.47 7.57 10.15
N PRO A 84 -15.19 7.71 8.84
CA PRO A 84 -13.98 7.17 8.26
C PRO A 84 -12.72 7.97 8.64
N VAL A 85 -11.73 7.26 9.14
CA VAL A 85 -10.37 7.73 9.41
C VAL A 85 -9.42 6.93 8.54
N TYR A 86 -8.93 7.54 7.48
CA TYR A 86 -8.00 6.92 6.53
C TYR A 86 -6.57 7.27 6.91
N VAL A 87 -5.75 6.26 7.19
CA VAL A 87 -4.36 6.47 7.61
C VAL A 87 -3.37 5.88 6.62
N GLN A 88 -2.36 6.65 6.25
CA GLN A 88 -1.36 6.23 5.27
C GLN A 88 0.04 6.24 5.89
N HIS A 89 0.64 5.05 5.93
CA HIS A 89 2.03 4.86 6.38
C HIS A 89 3.05 5.30 5.32
N GLY A 90 4.31 5.37 5.72
CA GLY A 90 5.45 5.62 4.84
C GLY A 90 6.30 4.37 4.58
N ASN A 91 7.43 4.58 3.91
CA ASN A 91 8.39 3.53 3.58
C ASN A 91 9.43 3.37 4.71
N PRO A 92 9.79 2.15 5.13
CA PRO A 92 9.41 0.82 4.62
C PRO A 92 8.34 0.11 5.46
N THR A 93 7.38 0.81 6.04
CA THR A 93 6.40 0.28 6.99
C THR A 93 5.16 -0.31 6.32
N THR A 94 4.10 -0.54 7.09
CA THR A 94 2.81 -1.10 6.66
C THR A 94 1.66 -0.42 7.39
N GLY A 95 0.42 -0.68 7.01
CA GLY A 95 -0.76 -0.20 7.74
C GLY A 95 -0.75 -0.55 9.23
N LEU A 96 -0.11 -1.66 9.62
CA LEU A 96 0.04 -2.08 11.01
C LEU A 96 0.77 -1.04 11.90
N LEU A 97 1.50 -0.09 11.31
CA LEU A 97 2.14 1.02 12.03
C LEU A 97 1.13 1.76 12.93
N TYR A 98 -0.08 1.97 12.43
CA TYR A 98 -1.11 2.75 13.11
C TYR A 98 -1.94 1.98 14.15
N ARG A 99 -1.69 0.69 14.39
CA ARG A 99 -2.45 -0.15 15.33
C ARG A 99 -2.61 0.44 16.72
N LYS A 100 -1.53 1.10 17.24
CA LYS A 100 -1.58 1.74 18.57
C LYS A 100 -2.39 3.03 18.57
N VAL A 101 -2.39 3.76 17.46
CA VAL A 101 -3.23 4.96 17.28
C VAL A 101 -4.68 4.53 17.19
N ALA A 102 -4.99 3.53 16.36
CA ALA A 102 -6.33 2.98 16.23
C ALA A 102 -6.90 2.51 17.57
N ALA A 103 -6.09 1.84 18.41
CA ALA A 103 -6.50 1.37 19.73
C ALA A 103 -6.87 2.49 20.73
N LEU A 104 -6.47 3.73 20.45
CA LEU A 104 -6.80 4.91 21.29
C LEU A 104 -8.03 5.66 20.79
N LEU A 105 -8.58 5.32 19.63
CA LEU A 105 -9.73 5.98 19.04
C LEU A 105 -11.05 5.34 19.51
N PRO A 106 -12.15 6.09 19.54
CA PRO A 106 -13.47 5.57 19.90
C PRO A 106 -14.04 4.72 18.75
N LEU A 107 -13.65 3.45 18.70
CA LEU A 107 -13.95 2.51 17.61
C LEU A 107 -15.44 2.18 17.44
N ASP A 108 -16.26 2.56 18.39
CA ASP A 108 -17.73 2.56 18.30
C ASP A 108 -18.30 3.69 17.43
N ARG A 109 -17.48 4.71 17.11
CA ARG A 109 -17.87 5.89 16.32
C ARG A 109 -16.98 6.20 15.15
N VAL A 110 -15.79 5.62 15.11
CA VAL A 110 -14.83 5.81 14.00
C VAL A 110 -14.40 4.48 13.40
N ARG A 111 -14.35 4.45 12.08
CA ARG A 111 -13.85 3.35 11.25
C ARG A 111 -12.44 3.71 10.79
N VAL A 112 -11.43 3.02 11.27
CA VAL A 112 -10.02 3.28 10.94
C VAL A 112 -9.59 2.34 9.81
N ILE A 113 -9.16 2.91 8.69
CA ILE A 113 -8.78 2.21 7.46
C ILE A 113 -7.29 2.41 7.24
N MET A 114 -6.53 1.32 7.23
CA MET A 114 -5.07 1.26 7.26
C MET A 114 -4.53 0.44 6.08
N PRO A 115 -4.57 0.97 4.84
CA PRO A 115 -4.00 0.25 3.69
C PRO A 115 -2.48 0.19 3.78
N THR A 116 -1.92 -0.85 3.18
CA THR A 116 -0.47 -1.01 2.99
C THR A 116 -0.11 -0.71 1.54
N MET A 117 0.84 0.20 1.29
CA MET A 117 1.27 0.55 -0.06
C MET A 117 1.77 -0.67 -0.84
N VAL A 118 1.53 -0.67 -2.15
CA VAL A 118 2.06 -1.66 -3.09
C VAL A 118 3.58 -1.75 -2.94
N GLY A 119 4.13 -2.95 -3.01
CA GLY A 119 5.54 -3.24 -2.77
C GLY A 119 5.88 -3.53 -1.31
N LEU A 120 5.02 -3.17 -0.36
CA LEU A 120 5.27 -3.30 1.09
C LEU A 120 4.35 -4.33 1.76
N GLY A 121 4.74 -4.78 2.93
CA GLY A 121 3.97 -5.70 3.77
C GLY A 121 3.36 -6.85 2.99
N TYR A 122 2.04 -7.01 3.07
CA TYR A 122 1.28 -8.07 2.42
C TYR A 122 0.67 -7.65 1.06
N SER A 123 0.88 -6.41 0.61
CA SER A 123 0.46 -5.97 -0.72
C SER A 123 1.33 -6.57 -1.82
N THR A 124 0.82 -6.61 -3.06
CA THR A 124 1.55 -7.10 -4.24
C THR A 124 2.95 -6.51 -4.31
N LYS A 125 3.96 -7.34 -4.60
CA LYS A 125 5.32 -6.89 -4.92
C LYS A 125 5.41 -6.65 -6.42
N ILE A 126 6.08 -5.57 -6.79
CA ILE A 126 6.19 -5.08 -8.17
C ILE A 126 7.65 -4.81 -8.54
N ALA A 127 7.93 -4.70 -9.83
CA ALA A 127 9.24 -4.30 -10.32
C ALA A 127 9.61 -2.88 -9.86
N ALA A 128 10.91 -2.60 -9.70
CA ALA A 128 11.40 -1.29 -9.26
C ALA A 128 10.93 -0.15 -10.17
N SER A 129 10.81 -0.40 -11.48
CA SER A 129 10.34 0.55 -12.49
C SER A 129 8.88 0.98 -12.31
N GLU A 130 8.05 0.18 -11.64
CA GLU A 130 6.64 0.47 -11.37
C GLU A 130 6.44 1.35 -10.12
N HIS A 131 7.48 1.50 -9.29
CA HIS A 131 7.43 2.35 -8.09
C HIS A 131 7.52 3.84 -8.45
N THR A 132 6.48 4.37 -9.05
CA THR A 132 6.34 5.81 -9.32
C THR A 132 5.35 6.44 -8.36
N LEU A 133 5.50 7.74 -8.08
CA LEU A 133 4.55 8.47 -7.24
C LEU A 133 3.14 8.42 -7.84
N ASP A 134 3.02 8.59 -9.16
CA ASP A 134 1.73 8.57 -9.86
C ASP A 134 1.02 7.21 -9.73
N ASN A 135 1.75 6.10 -9.85
CA ASN A 135 1.18 4.77 -9.64
C ASN A 135 0.65 4.61 -8.22
N HIS A 136 1.48 4.95 -7.21
CA HIS A 136 1.07 4.85 -5.82
C HIS A 136 -0.14 5.75 -5.49
N MET A 137 -0.19 6.98 -6.02
CA MET A 137 -1.34 7.87 -5.87
C MET A 137 -2.62 7.27 -6.47
N ARG A 138 -2.54 6.75 -7.71
CA ARG A 138 -3.68 6.12 -8.39
C ARG A 138 -4.17 4.87 -7.64
N TRP A 139 -3.27 3.99 -7.21
CA TRP A 139 -3.63 2.79 -6.48
C TRP A 139 -4.29 3.11 -5.14
N MET A 140 -3.76 4.08 -4.37
CA MET A 140 -4.38 4.49 -3.12
C MET A 140 -5.71 5.21 -3.36
N ASN A 141 -5.85 5.98 -4.45
CA ASN A 141 -7.13 6.55 -4.84
C ASN A 141 -8.17 5.46 -5.15
N ARG A 142 -7.76 4.36 -5.79
CA ARG A 142 -8.65 3.21 -6.00
C ARG A 142 -9.14 2.59 -4.69
N VAL A 143 -8.30 2.55 -3.65
CA VAL A 143 -8.75 2.11 -2.31
C VAL A 143 -9.86 3.04 -1.79
N LEU A 144 -9.67 4.37 -1.88
CA LEU A 144 -10.67 5.35 -1.44
C LEU A 144 -12.00 5.18 -2.17
N THR A 145 -11.95 5.02 -3.50
CA THR A 145 -13.14 4.90 -4.34
C THR A 145 -13.84 3.55 -4.20
N THR A 146 -13.09 2.46 -4.07
CA THR A 146 -13.66 1.11 -3.85
C THR A 146 -14.36 1.01 -2.50
N LEU A 147 -13.84 1.69 -1.48
CA LEU A 147 -14.47 1.75 -0.15
C LEU A 147 -15.52 2.86 -0.05
N GLU A 148 -15.82 3.56 -1.15
CA GLU A 148 -16.80 4.65 -1.22
C GLU A 148 -16.64 5.70 -0.13
N LEU A 149 -15.36 6.03 0.21
CA LEU A 149 -15.10 6.95 1.31
C LEU A 149 -15.53 8.37 0.97
N THR A 150 -16.25 8.96 1.90
CA THR A 150 -16.69 10.36 1.87
C THR A 150 -16.36 11.05 3.19
N GLU A 151 -16.04 12.34 3.13
CA GLU A 151 -15.77 13.18 4.32
C GLU A 151 -14.75 12.59 5.32
N ALA A 152 -13.77 11.82 4.84
CA ALA A 152 -12.80 11.14 5.71
C ALA A 152 -11.81 12.11 6.37
N VAL A 153 -11.43 11.82 7.60
CA VAL A 153 -10.22 12.39 8.20
C VAL A 153 -9.03 11.58 7.73
N TYR A 154 -8.04 12.28 7.22
CA TYR A 154 -6.78 11.69 6.76
C TYR A 154 -5.67 11.83 7.81
N ALA A 155 -4.85 10.80 8.01
CA ALA A 155 -3.61 10.90 8.76
C ALA A 155 -2.46 10.24 7.98
N GLY A 156 -1.39 10.98 7.73
CA GLY A 156 -0.26 10.49 6.93
C GLY A 156 1.10 10.90 7.47
N GLN A 157 2.08 10.01 7.28
CA GLN A 157 3.46 10.18 7.72
C GLN A 157 4.42 9.74 6.64
N ASP A 158 5.59 10.40 6.51
CA ASP A 158 6.64 10.07 5.54
C ASP A 158 6.09 10.05 4.10
N TRP A 159 6.30 8.99 3.31
CA TRP A 159 5.69 8.82 1.97
C TRP A 159 4.16 8.78 1.99
N GLY A 160 3.54 8.54 3.14
CA GLY A 160 2.10 8.71 3.30
C GLY A 160 1.64 10.11 2.90
N GLY A 161 2.40 11.17 3.19
CA GLY A 161 2.07 12.53 2.78
C GLY A 161 1.88 12.67 1.27
N PRO A 162 2.92 12.53 0.44
CA PRO A 162 2.81 12.67 -1.02
C PRO A 162 1.82 11.67 -1.64
N VAL A 163 1.88 10.41 -1.24
CA VAL A 163 1.02 9.36 -1.81
C VAL A 163 -0.43 9.54 -1.39
N GLY A 164 -0.71 9.67 -0.09
CA GLY A 164 -2.08 9.73 0.41
C GLY A 164 -2.78 11.04 0.07
N MET A 165 -2.10 12.18 0.23
CA MET A 165 -2.67 13.47 -0.18
C MET A 165 -2.83 13.56 -1.70
N GLY A 166 -1.90 12.97 -2.46
CA GLY A 166 -2.03 12.84 -3.90
C GLY A 166 -3.23 11.98 -4.30
N ALA A 167 -3.44 10.83 -3.63
CA ALA A 167 -4.61 10.00 -3.83
C ALA A 167 -5.92 10.75 -3.56
N LEU A 168 -5.98 11.50 -2.46
CA LEU A 168 -7.13 12.32 -2.09
C LEU A 168 -7.40 13.45 -3.08
N SER A 169 -6.35 14.03 -3.68
CA SER A 169 -6.50 15.07 -4.71
C SER A 169 -7.20 14.58 -5.98
N LEU A 170 -7.15 13.27 -6.26
CA LEU A 170 -7.85 12.63 -7.39
C LEU A 170 -9.34 12.39 -7.12
N SER A 171 -9.78 12.52 -5.85
CA SER A 171 -11.18 12.37 -5.43
C SER A 171 -11.61 13.55 -4.57
N PRO A 172 -11.88 14.73 -5.15
CA PRO A 172 -12.34 15.90 -4.43
C PRO A 172 -13.63 15.59 -3.65
N GLY A 173 -13.68 16.03 -2.39
CA GLY A 173 -14.83 15.79 -1.50
C GLY A 173 -14.65 14.62 -0.52
N VAL A 174 -13.65 13.76 -0.73
CA VAL A 174 -13.33 12.71 0.26
C VAL A 174 -12.69 13.30 1.51
N LEU A 175 -11.80 14.29 1.37
CA LEU A 175 -11.06 14.86 2.48
C LEU A 175 -11.89 15.85 3.29
N LYS A 176 -12.11 15.58 4.57
CA LYS A 176 -12.72 16.50 5.55
C LYS A 176 -11.69 17.23 6.39
N GLY A 177 -10.62 16.54 6.76
CA GLY A 177 -9.53 17.10 7.57
C GLY A 177 -8.29 16.24 7.46
N ALA A 178 -7.11 16.80 7.76
CA ALA A 178 -5.85 16.10 7.65
C ALA A 178 -4.96 16.32 8.88
N VAL A 179 -4.31 15.23 9.30
CA VAL A 179 -3.20 15.21 10.25
C VAL A 179 -1.96 14.72 9.51
N VAL A 180 -0.96 15.57 9.39
CA VAL A 180 0.26 15.26 8.63
C VAL A 180 1.49 15.35 9.52
N MET A 181 2.32 14.31 9.47
CA MET A 181 3.42 14.11 10.39
C MET A 181 4.71 13.80 9.63
N ASN A 182 5.78 14.57 9.87
CA ASN A 182 7.11 14.33 9.31
C ASN A 182 7.07 13.98 7.82
N THR A 183 6.42 14.81 7.01
CA THR A 183 6.22 14.61 5.58
C THR A 183 6.29 15.91 4.79
N GLY A 184 6.52 15.83 3.49
CA GLY A 184 6.51 16.95 2.56
C GLY A 184 5.33 16.89 1.59
N PHE A 185 4.82 18.06 1.21
CA PHE A 185 3.74 18.20 0.23
C PHE A 185 4.21 18.76 -1.10
N ARG A 186 5.48 19.10 -1.21
CA ARG A 186 6.00 19.67 -2.45
C ARG A 186 6.39 18.54 -3.38
N ALA A 187 5.76 18.52 -4.58
CA ALA A 187 6.29 17.70 -5.67
C ALA A 187 7.75 18.10 -5.93
N PRO A 188 8.65 17.15 -6.17
CA PRO A 188 9.99 17.48 -6.64
C PRO A 188 9.86 18.31 -7.92
N ARG A 189 10.65 19.41 -7.99
CA ARG A 189 10.72 20.25 -9.19
C ARG A 189 11.55 19.55 -10.24
#